data_8e4bf65256e7ca0c49be28bb6ff7bbc3
#
_entry.id   8e4bf65256e7ca0c49be28bb6ff7bbc3
#
_cell.length_a   1.000
_cell.length_b   1.000
_cell.length_c   1.000
_cell.angle_alpha   90.00
_cell.angle_beta   90.00
_cell.angle_gamma   90.00
#
_symmetry.space_group_name_H-M   'P 1'
#
loop_
_entity.id
_entity.type
_entity.pdbx_description
1 polymer ?
#
loop_
_entity_poly.entity_id
_entity_poly.type
_entity_poly.pdbx_seq_one_letter_code
_entity_poly.pdbx_strand_id
1 'polypeptide(L)'
;MKTIANFLRDLTPTWKDKDRYKWLSFIHSWLIPACLFLFIFVSNPIFRFIILLAQLIAILTEFYFRDCLITMVEKEFSEETWDDIACKIFKANGWKLTHQQKMTFNIGMNVGIFLVFILMLLKESLLWMVGIAGLSISTIALLPFFGK
;
A
#
# COMPACT_ATOMS: atom_id res chain seq x y z
N MET A 1 -2.82 16.71 6.37
CA MET A 1 -2.69 15.53 7.25
C MET A 1 -2.90 15.86 8.71
N LYS A 2 -2.44 17.01 9.21
CA LYS A 2 -2.65 17.43 10.62
C LYS A 2 -4.09 17.32 11.11
N THR A 3 -5.09 17.64 10.26
CA THR A 3 -6.52 17.54 10.62
C THR A 3 -6.93 16.10 10.95
N ILE A 4 -6.47 15.11 10.14
CA ILE A 4 -6.75 13.68 10.38
C ILE A 4 -6.03 13.21 11.65
N ALA A 5 -4.78 13.63 11.85
CA ALA A 5 -4.02 13.27 13.04
C ALA A 5 -4.67 13.85 14.31
N ASN A 6 -5.14 15.09 14.27
CA ASN A 6 -5.87 15.69 15.39
C ASN A 6 -7.19 14.95 15.65
N PHE A 7 -7.97 14.64 14.61
CA PHE A 7 -9.17 13.82 14.76
C PHE A 7 -8.89 12.46 15.43
N LEU A 8 -7.79 11.79 15.05
CA LEU A 8 -7.38 10.54 15.71
C LEU A 8 -6.97 10.76 17.17
N ARG A 9 -6.33 11.89 17.51
CA ARG A 9 -6.03 12.25 18.89
C ARG A 9 -7.29 12.46 19.71
N ASP A 10 -8.30 13.12 19.13
CA ASP A 10 -9.59 13.35 19.78
C ASP A 10 -10.38 12.06 19.99
N LEU A 11 -10.33 11.12 19.05
CA LEU A 11 -10.95 9.80 19.18
C LEU A 11 -10.26 8.90 20.21
N THR A 12 -8.98 9.11 20.46
CA THR A 12 -8.17 8.26 21.36
C THR A 12 -7.41 9.11 22.38
N PRO A 13 -8.11 9.87 23.27
CA PRO A 13 -7.47 10.85 24.14
C PRO A 13 -6.48 10.22 25.14
N THR A 14 -6.69 8.96 25.49
CA THR A 14 -5.84 8.23 26.46
C THR A 14 -4.62 7.58 25.81
N TRP A 15 -4.55 7.53 24.47
CA TRP A 15 -3.45 6.88 23.77
C TRP A 15 -2.29 7.86 23.58
N LYS A 16 -1.07 7.31 23.69
CA LYS A 16 0.16 8.03 23.28
C LYS A 16 0.31 7.98 21.76
N ASP A 17 1.03 8.95 21.19
CA ASP A 17 1.28 8.98 19.73
C ASP A 17 1.97 7.70 19.23
N LYS A 18 2.85 7.10 20.06
CA LYS A 18 3.46 5.79 19.79
C LYS A 18 2.44 4.65 19.62
N ASP A 19 1.35 4.68 20.36
CA ASP A 19 0.31 3.63 20.29
C ASP A 19 -0.57 3.85 19.06
N ARG A 20 -0.89 5.12 18.74
CA ARG A 20 -1.58 5.50 17.49
C ARG A 20 -0.76 5.07 16.27
N TYR A 21 0.55 5.35 16.28
CA TYR A 21 1.46 4.90 15.21
C TYR A 21 1.42 3.38 15.04
N LYS A 22 1.55 2.59 16.12
CA LYS A 22 1.52 1.12 16.03
C LYS A 22 0.21 0.62 15.41
N TRP A 23 -0.91 1.22 15.80
CA TRP A 23 -2.22 0.88 15.25
C TRP A 23 -2.33 1.21 13.77
N LEU A 24 -1.90 2.39 13.37
CA LEU A 24 -1.89 2.80 11.96
C LEU A 24 -0.98 1.90 11.12
N SER A 25 0.23 1.62 11.58
CA SER A 25 1.15 0.71 10.91
C SER A 25 0.60 -0.72 10.81
N PHE A 26 -0.11 -1.20 11.83
CA PHE A 26 -0.80 -2.48 11.78
C PHE A 26 -1.90 -2.46 10.71
N ILE A 27 -2.78 -1.46 10.72
CA ILE A 27 -3.83 -1.32 9.70
C ILE A 27 -3.20 -1.21 8.30
N HIS A 28 -2.17 -0.41 8.13
CA HIS A 28 -1.47 -0.22 6.86
C HIS A 28 -0.91 -1.54 6.32
N SER A 29 -0.25 -2.33 7.18
CA SER A 29 0.32 -3.63 6.79
C SER A 29 -0.73 -4.67 6.39
N TRP A 30 -1.93 -4.60 6.99
CA TRP A 30 -3.01 -5.54 6.73
C TRP A 30 -4.01 -5.08 5.66
N LEU A 31 -3.97 -3.81 5.26
CA LEU A 31 -4.96 -3.24 4.35
C LEU A 31 -4.99 -3.99 3.01
N ILE A 32 -3.83 -4.20 2.39
CA ILE A 32 -3.73 -4.90 1.10
C ILE A 32 -4.14 -6.38 1.24
N PRO A 33 -3.58 -7.18 2.18
CA PRO A 33 -4.04 -8.55 2.39
C PRO A 33 -5.53 -8.67 2.69
N ALA A 34 -6.08 -7.76 3.51
CA ALA A 34 -7.50 -7.75 3.83
C ALA A 34 -8.36 -7.41 2.60
N CYS A 35 -8.00 -6.41 1.81
CA CYS A 35 -8.69 -6.08 0.57
C CYS A 35 -8.65 -7.26 -0.42
N LEU A 36 -7.52 -7.93 -0.57
CA LEU A 36 -7.39 -9.09 -1.43
C LEU A 36 -8.27 -10.24 -0.95
N PHE A 37 -8.23 -10.55 0.35
CA PHE A 37 -9.08 -11.58 0.95
C PHE A 37 -10.56 -11.27 0.73
N LEU A 38 -11.00 -10.05 1.07
CA LEU A 38 -12.38 -9.64 0.90
C LEU A 38 -12.82 -9.68 -0.58
N PHE A 39 -11.95 -9.26 -1.49
CA PHE A 39 -12.24 -9.28 -2.92
C PHE A 39 -12.45 -10.71 -3.46
N ILE A 40 -11.68 -11.68 -2.96
CA ILE A 40 -11.79 -13.10 -3.36
C ILE A 40 -13.06 -13.73 -2.79
N PHE A 41 -13.30 -13.56 -1.49
CA PHE A 41 -14.33 -14.30 -0.76
C PHE A 41 -15.71 -13.63 -0.75
N VAL A 42 -15.78 -12.32 -0.96
CA VAL A 42 -17.05 -11.60 -1.00
C VAL A 42 -17.55 -11.51 -2.45
N SER A 43 -18.62 -12.23 -2.75
CA SER A 43 -19.21 -12.27 -4.10
C SER A 43 -20.06 -11.05 -4.46
N ASN A 44 -20.35 -10.16 -3.50
CA ASN A 44 -21.19 -9.00 -3.72
C ASN A 44 -20.50 -7.99 -4.67
N PRO A 45 -21.09 -7.67 -5.84
CA PRO A 45 -20.47 -6.80 -6.83
C PRO A 45 -20.29 -5.36 -6.35
N ILE A 46 -21.21 -4.86 -5.51
CA ILE A 46 -21.12 -3.50 -4.95
C ILE A 46 -19.91 -3.41 -4.04
N PHE A 47 -19.68 -4.43 -3.20
CA PHE A 47 -18.55 -4.46 -2.28
C PHE A 47 -17.21 -4.53 -3.02
N ARG A 48 -17.15 -5.36 -4.08
CA ARG A 48 -15.98 -5.42 -4.97
C ARG A 48 -15.70 -4.08 -5.65
N PHE A 49 -16.75 -3.40 -6.10
CA PHE A 49 -16.62 -2.07 -6.69
C PHE A 49 -16.08 -1.05 -5.69
N ILE A 50 -16.54 -1.08 -4.43
CA ILE A 50 -16.03 -0.20 -3.36
C ILE A 50 -14.53 -0.44 -3.10
N ILE A 51 -14.09 -1.70 -3.07
CA ILE A 51 -12.67 -2.03 -2.91
C ILE A 51 -11.84 -1.49 -4.08
N LEU A 52 -12.32 -1.66 -5.32
CA LEU A 52 -11.65 -1.11 -6.50
C LEU A 52 -11.56 0.42 -6.46
N LEU A 53 -12.63 1.07 -6.07
CA LEU A 53 -12.65 2.53 -5.95
C LEU A 53 -11.67 3.01 -4.88
N ALA A 54 -11.64 2.34 -3.73
CA ALA A 54 -10.67 2.64 -2.66
C ALA A 54 -9.22 2.46 -3.13
N GLN A 55 -8.95 1.38 -3.88
CA GLN A 55 -7.62 1.13 -4.44
C GLN A 55 -7.23 2.17 -5.49
N LEU A 56 -8.17 2.59 -6.34
CA LEU A 56 -7.94 3.66 -7.32
C LEU A 56 -7.62 4.98 -6.61
N ILE A 57 -8.36 5.33 -5.56
CA ILE A 57 -8.10 6.52 -4.75
C ILE A 57 -6.71 6.44 -4.12
N ALA A 58 -6.31 5.29 -3.60
CA ALA A 58 -4.96 5.10 -3.05
C ALA A 58 -3.88 5.36 -4.11
N ILE A 59 -4.00 4.79 -5.31
CA ILE A 59 -3.07 5.02 -6.43
C ILE A 59 -3.01 6.51 -6.80
N LEU A 60 -4.15 7.16 -6.95
CA LEU A 60 -4.21 8.58 -7.32
C LEU A 60 -3.59 9.47 -6.23
N THR A 61 -3.82 9.16 -4.96
CA THR A 61 -3.22 9.91 -3.84
C THR A 61 -1.72 9.71 -3.77
N GLU A 62 -1.22 8.50 -3.97
CA GLU A 62 0.23 8.23 -4.06
C GLU A 62 0.87 8.98 -5.22
N PHE A 63 0.21 8.99 -6.38
CA PHE A 63 0.72 9.70 -7.54
C PHE A 63 0.77 11.21 -7.33
N TYR A 64 -0.28 11.79 -6.73
CA TYR A 64 -0.40 13.24 -6.52
C TYR A 64 0.50 13.74 -5.38
N PHE A 65 0.48 13.07 -4.22
CA PHE A 65 1.22 13.48 -3.03
C PHE A 65 2.64 12.89 -2.98
N ARG A 66 2.96 11.97 -3.88
CA ARG A 66 4.22 11.19 -3.88
C ARG A 66 4.45 10.42 -2.58
N ASP A 67 3.35 10.04 -1.93
CA ASP A 67 3.35 9.29 -0.69
C ASP A 67 1.98 8.64 -0.45
N CYS A 68 1.95 7.51 0.26
CA CYS A 68 0.69 6.89 0.67
C CYS A 68 -0.01 7.77 1.70
N LEU A 69 -1.34 7.89 1.60
CA LEU A 69 -2.14 8.69 2.53
C LEU A 69 -1.93 8.25 3.98
N ILE A 70 -1.88 6.95 4.23
CA ILE A 70 -1.69 6.39 5.58
C ILE A 70 -0.27 6.72 6.06
N THR A 71 0.74 6.56 5.22
CA THR A 71 2.13 6.94 5.52
C THR A 71 2.25 8.42 5.90
N MET A 72 1.51 9.30 5.21
CA MET A 72 1.49 10.73 5.56
C MET A 72 0.87 11.01 6.93
N VAL A 73 -0.11 10.20 7.37
CA VAL A 73 -0.69 10.29 8.72
C VAL A 73 0.25 9.66 9.75
N GLU A 74 0.92 8.56 9.43
CA GLU A 74 1.93 7.92 10.30
C GLU A 74 3.05 8.91 10.67
N LYS A 75 3.50 9.73 9.71
CA LYS A 75 4.53 10.76 9.91
C LYS A 75 4.16 11.84 10.93
N GLU A 76 2.88 12.02 11.24
CA GLU A 76 2.42 12.94 12.30
C GLU A 76 2.58 12.33 13.73
N PHE A 77 2.83 11.01 13.83
CA PHE A 77 2.95 10.28 15.09
C PHE A 77 4.33 9.66 15.31
N SER A 78 5.12 9.47 14.24
CA SER A 78 6.45 8.85 14.30
C SER A 78 7.34 9.34 13.16
N GLU A 79 8.65 9.40 13.40
CA GLU A 79 9.64 9.65 12.36
C GLU A 79 9.82 8.43 11.43
N GLU A 80 9.62 7.20 11.95
CA GLU A 80 9.61 5.97 11.15
C GLU A 80 8.19 5.68 10.65
N THR A 81 8.08 5.24 9.41
CA THR A 81 6.82 4.83 8.78
C THR A 81 6.85 3.34 8.44
N TRP A 82 5.68 2.77 8.12
CA TRP A 82 5.62 1.38 7.64
C TRP A 82 6.50 1.16 6.40
N ASP A 83 6.53 2.10 5.48
CA ASP A 83 7.38 2.01 4.28
C ASP A 83 8.87 1.93 4.63
N ASP A 84 9.31 2.63 5.67
CA ASP A 84 10.69 2.54 6.14
C ASP A 84 10.98 1.19 6.79
N ILE A 85 10.03 0.61 7.51
CA ILE A 85 10.14 -0.73 8.08
C ILE A 85 10.19 -1.79 6.97
N ALA A 86 9.29 -1.72 5.99
CA ALA A 86 9.28 -2.61 4.83
C ALA A 86 10.61 -2.52 4.07
N CYS A 87 11.16 -1.33 3.91
CA CYS A 87 12.45 -1.12 3.26
C CYS A 87 13.65 -1.61 4.09
N LYS A 88 13.51 -1.87 5.39
CA LYS A 88 14.57 -2.51 6.20
C LYS A 88 14.91 -3.89 5.68
N ILE A 89 13.96 -4.62 5.11
CA ILE A 89 14.18 -5.93 4.48
C ILE A 89 15.11 -5.79 3.27
N PHE A 90 14.90 -4.78 2.43
CA PHE A 90 15.77 -4.51 1.29
C PHE A 90 17.15 -4.04 1.75
N LYS A 91 17.20 -3.20 2.77
CA LYS A 91 18.46 -2.71 3.37
C LYS A 91 19.27 -3.84 4.00
N ALA A 92 18.63 -4.82 4.63
CA ALA A 92 19.29 -6.01 5.19
C ALA A 92 19.97 -6.87 4.09
N ASN A 93 19.46 -6.81 2.85
CA ASN A 93 20.07 -7.44 1.67
C ASN A 93 21.05 -6.52 0.92
N GLY A 94 21.50 -5.43 1.55
CA GLY A 94 22.46 -4.50 0.95
C GLY A 94 21.87 -3.47 -0.01
N TRP A 95 20.56 -3.44 -0.20
CA TRP A 95 19.87 -2.54 -1.12
C TRP A 95 19.46 -1.25 -0.42
N LYS A 96 20.01 -0.12 -0.88
CA LYS A 96 19.62 1.22 -0.41
C LYS A 96 18.66 1.83 -1.42
N LEU A 97 17.35 1.72 -1.15
CA LEU A 97 16.35 2.35 -2.00
C LEU A 97 16.30 3.86 -1.75
N THR A 98 16.35 4.64 -2.83
CA THR A 98 16.06 6.07 -2.79
C THR A 98 14.57 6.30 -2.53
N HIS A 99 14.18 7.51 -2.10
CA HIS A 99 12.76 7.85 -1.92
C HIS A 99 11.95 7.64 -3.22
N GLN A 100 12.52 8.02 -4.36
CA GLN A 100 11.87 7.84 -5.67
C GLN A 100 11.66 6.35 -6.00
N GLN A 101 12.64 5.49 -5.71
CA GLN A 101 12.51 4.04 -5.92
C GLN A 101 11.45 3.42 -5.00
N LYS A 102 11.36 3.85 -3.73
CA LYS A 102 10.32 3.43 -2.81
C LYS A 102 8.93 3.80 -3.34
N MET A 103 8.77 5.05 -3.79
CA MET A 103 7.51 5.53 -4.35
C MET A 103 7.12 4.74 -5.60
N THR A 104 8.05 4.53 -6.55
CA THR A 104 7.78 3.75 -7.75
C THR A 104 7.40 2.31 -7.41
N PHE A 105 8.05 1.73 -6.40
CA PHE A 105 7.71 0.40 -5.88
C PHE A 105 6.27 0.36 -5.36
N ASN A 106 5.87 1.29 -4.50
CA ASN A 106 4.54 1.32 -3.91
C ASN A 106 3.45 1.52 -4.98
N ILE A 107 3.64 2.49 -5.88
CA ILE A 107 2.72 2.72 -7.00
C ILE A 107 2.64 1.48 -7.89
N GLY A 108 3.76 0.88 -8.25
CA GLY A 108 3.81 -0.33 -9.08
C GLY A 108 3.08 -1.50 -8.43
N MET A 109 3.25 -1.71 -7.13
CA MET A 109 2.55 -2.74 -6.37
C MET A 109 1.04 -2.49 -6.34
N ASN A 110 0.61 -1.26 -6.05
CA ASN A 110 -0.81 -0.91 -6.01
C ASN A 110 -1.48 -1.02 -7.38
N VAL A 111 -0.81 -0.59 -8.45
CA VAL A 111 -1.29 -0.77 -9.83
C VAL A 111 -1.38 -2.25 -10.19
N GLY A 112 -0.38 -3.06 -9.83
CA GLY A 112 -0.40 -4.50 -10.06
C GLY A 112 -1.59 -5.18 -9.38
N ILE A 113 -1.86 -4.86 -8.11
CA ILE A 113 -3.01 -5.37 -7.35
C ILE A 113 -4.33 -4.92 -7.99
N PHE A 114 -4.43 -3.67 -8.40
CA PHE A 114 -5.61 -3.13 -9.08
C PHE A 114 -5.91 -3.88 -10.39
N LEU A 115 -4.89 -4.15 -11.20
CA LEU A 115 -5.03 -4.94 -12.43
C LEU A 115 -5.47 -6.38 -12.14
N VAL A 116 -4.93 -7.02 -11.09
CA VAL A 116 -5.37 -8.34 -10.65
C VAL A 116 -6.86 -8.32 -10.29
N PHE A 117 -7.32 -7.30 -9.56
CA PHE A 117 -8.74 -7.16 -9.22
C PHE A 117 -9.63 -7.00 -10.46
N ILE A 118 -9.21 -6.20 -11.44
CA ILE A 118 -9.93 -6.05 -12.72
C ILE A 118 -10.01 -7.40 -13.44
N LEU A 119 -8.91 -8.13 -13.55
CA LEU A 119 -8.89 -9.45 -14.20
C LEU A 119 -9.79 -10.46 -13.50
N MET A 120 -9.82 -10.45 -12.16
CA MET A 120 -10.73 -11.29 -11.38
C MET A 120 -12.20 -10.95 -11.66
N LEU A 121 -12.53 -9.66 -11.85
CA LEU A 121 -13.88 -9.25 -12.23
C LEU A 121 -14.25 -9.71 -13.63
N LEU A 122 -13.30 -9.67 -14.55
CA LEU A 122 -13.48 -10.12 -15.94
C LEU A 122 -13.46 -11.64 -16.07
N LYS A 123 -13.30 -12.38 -14.96
CA LYS A 123 -13.22 -13.85 -14.92
C LYS A 123 -12.11 -14.41 -15.83
N GLU A 124 -11.04 -13.68 -15.99
CA GLU A 124 -9.86 -14.14 -16.71
C GLU A 124 -9.19 -15.31 -15.99
N SER A 125 -8.41 -16.10 -16.75
CA SER A 125 -7.77 -17.29 -16.20
C SER A 125 -6.72 -16.94 -15.10
N LEU A 126 -6.60 -17.80 -14.11
CA LEU A 126 -5.62 -17.70 -13.03
C LEU A 126 -4.18 -17.50 -13.58
N LEU A 127 -3.89 -18.04 -14.76
CA LEU A 127 -2.60 -17.93 -15.42
C LEU A 127 -2.23 -16.48 -15.76
N TRP A 128 -3.19 -15.68 -16.23
CA TRP A 128 -3.01 -14.26 -16.51
C TRP A 128 -2.79 -13.46 -15.23
N MET A 129 -3.55 -13.77 -14.18
CA MET A 129 -3.39 -13.12 -12.88
C MET A 129 -1.99 -13.37 -12.29
N VAL A 130 -1.52 -14.61 -12.35
CA VAL A 130 -0.17 -14.99 -11.88
C VAL A 130 0.89 -14.34 -12.76
N GLY A 131 0.68 -14.29 -14.08
CA GLY A 131 1.60 -13.65 -15.02
C GLY A 131 1.76 -12.16 -14.75
N ILE A 132 0.67 -11.43 -14.56
CA ILE A 132 0.72 -9.99 -14.25
C ILE A 132 1.33 -9.73 -12.87
N ALA A 133 0.97 -10.51 -11.87
CA ALA A 133 1.56 -10.41 -10.54
C ALA A 133 3.08 -10.68 -10.60
N GLY A 134 3.49 -11.72 -11.34
CA GLY A 134 4.90 -12.05 -11.57
C GLY A 134 5.66 -10.95 -12.29
N LEU A 135 5.08 -10.36 -13.34
CA LEU A 135 5.66 -9.24 -14.07
C LEU A 135 5.81 -8.00 -13.18
N SER A 136 4.79 -7.68 -12.38
CA SER A 136 4.82 -6.56 -11.44
C SER A 136 5.95 -6.75 -10.42
N ILE A 137 6.05 -7.92 -9.81
CA ILE A 137 7.11 -8.26 -8.85
C ILE A 137 8.49 -8.21 -9.51
N SER A 138 8.61 -8.74 -10.74
CA SER A 138 9.87 -8.75 -11.49
C SER A 138 10.32 -7.34 -11.86
N THR A 139 9.40 -6.49 -12.29
CA THR A 139 9.68 -5.07 -12.60
C THR A 139 10.18 -4.35 -11.35
N ILE A 140 9.55 -4.62 -10.22
CA ILE A 140 9.91 -4.07 -8.92
C ILE A 140 11.32 -4.55 -8.49
N ALA A 141 11.61 -5.84 -8.65
CA ALA A 141 12.91 -6.42 -8.33
C ALA A 141 14.05 -5.87 -9.22
N LEU A 142 13.72 -5.47 -10.45
CA LEU A 142 14.69 -4.91 -11.40
C LEU A 142 14.94 -3.41 -11.22
N LEU A 143 14.04 -2.68 -10.57
CA LEU A 143 14.18 -1.23 -10.34
C LEU A 143 15.55 -0.81 -9.74
N PRO A 144 16.14 -1.56 -8.78
CA PRO A 144 17.45 -1.22 -8.25
C PRO A 144 18.59 -1.28 -9.28
N PHE A 145 18.42 -2.02 -10.38
CA PHE A 145 19.44 -2.17 -11.42
C PHE A 145 19.39 -1.07 -12.48
N PHE A 146 18.23 -0.40 -12.64
CA PHE A 146 18.05 0.69 -13.60
C PHE A 146 18.26 2.10 -12.99
N GLY A 147 18.53 2.20 -11.71
CA GLY A 147 18.71 3.45 -10.96
C GLY A 147 20.17 3.80 -10.62
N LYS A 148 21.13 3.48 -11.51
CA LYS A 148 22.51 3.97 -11.40
C LYS A 148 22.68 5.28 -12.12
#